data_6de7e3d6467bc5645148dc2c7e689c33
#
_entry.id   6de7e3d6467bc5645148dc2c7e689c33
#
_cell.length_a   1.000
_cell.length_b   1.000
_cell.length_c   1.000
_cell.angle_alpha   90.00
_cell.angle_beta   90.00
_cell.angle_gamma   90.00
#
_symmetry.space_group_name_H-M   'P 1'
#
loop_
_entity.id
_entity.type
_entity.pdbx_description
1 polymer ?
#
loop_
_entity_poly.entity_id
_entity_poly.type
_entity_poly.pdbx_seq_one_letter_code
_entity_poly.pdbx_strand_id
1 'polypeptide(L)'
;MNMRKNLGMFFGVLLGIIFGSTSISAFSTSEPGVGLLYKAIEIGEMEKAKELLASIDVNTQDFLGYTPLYKAVFYNRVDFVKYLFELGANANLSDVEGLGPIHVATLENLPGMIKTLKDKGADIEAKDKYGYTPLHLAADQGSLNTAKQLIYAGANVNSRSEWGGTPLHASVANKNIDLIRLLITNGAKLGVKDRLGRTSIHWAAEKGNLAIAEFLLLKGVAINLKDNDGETALHEAAKWGHLKLSQFFITHGADISAVGSDGRAPIHLAIAHGNIDIVNLLKNMAQFYN
;
A
#
# COMPACT_ATOMS: atom_id res chain seq x y z
N MET A 1 10.25 10.50 20.43
CA MET A 1 10.51 9.06 20.62
C MET A 1 9.28 8.27 20.16
N ASN A 2 9.40 7.36 19.22
CA ASN A 2 8.35 6.42 18.72
C ASN A 2 7.42 6.77 17.56
N MET A 3 7.70 7.74 16.71
CA MET A 3 6.95 7.84 15.42
C MET A 3 7.41 6.82 14.35
N ARG A 4 8.67 6.33 14.44
CA ARG A 4 9.26 5.42 13.44
C ARG A 4 8.79 3.95 13.53
N LYS A 5 8.26 3.51 14.68
CA LYS A 5 7.79 2.11 14.86
C LYS A 5 6.42 1.81 14.23
N ASN A 6 5.63 2.83 13.93
CA ASN A 6 4.24 2.65 13.51
C ASN A 6 4.03 2.60 11.98
N LEU A 7 5.04 2.96 11.15
CA LEU A 7 4.84 2.99 9.70
C LEU A 7 4.71 1.58 9.06
N GLY A 8 5.38 0.59 9.62
CA GLY A 8 5.23 -0.81 9.17
C GLY A 8 4.02 -1.53 9.77
N MET A 9 3.48 -1.02 10.89
CA MET A 9 2.29 -1.58 11.56
C MET A 9 0.97 -1.08 10.95
N PHE A 10 0.97 0.10 10.31
CA PHE A 10 -0.27 0.67 9.76
C PHE A 10 -0.81 -0.08 8.53
N PHE A 11 0.07 -0.69 7.73
CA PHE A 11 -0.34 -1.54 6.61
C PHE A 11 -0.96 -2.87 7.09
N GLY A 12 -0.52 -3.42 8.23
CA GLY A 12 -1.06 -4.66 8.80
C GLY A 12 -2.37 -4.48 9.59
N VAL A 13 -2.64 -3.29 10.12
CA VAL A 13 -3.85 -3.01 10.93
C VAL A 13 -5.09 -2.85 10.06
N LEU A 14 -4.95 -2.35 8.81
CA LEU A 14 -6.08 -2.25 7.88
C LEU A 14 -6.65 -3.62 7.54
N LEU A 15 -5.80 -4.66 7.40
CA LEU A 15 -6.23 -6.04 7.17
C LEU A 15 -6.96 -6.65 8.38
N GLY A 16 -6.60 -6.29 9.61
CA GLY A 16 -7.23 -6.81 10.83
C GLY A 16 -8.66 -6.32 11.06
N ILE A 17 -9.01 -5.14 10.54
CA ILE A 17 -10.37 -4.56 10.69
C ILE A 17 -11.32 -5.13 9.63
N ILE A 18 -10.82 -5.49 8.45
CA ILE A 18 -11.63 -6.04 7.36
C ILE A 18 -11.89 -7.55 7.56
N PHE A 19 -10.97 -8.28 8.18
CA PHE A 19 -11.06 -9.75 8.37
C PHE A 19 -11.52 -10.21 9.75
N GLY A 20 -11.86 -9.28 10.66
CA GLY A 20 -12.52 -9.64 11.90
C GLY A 20 -13.90 -10.21 11.62
N SER A 21 -13.99 -11.52 11.37
CA SER A 21 -15.24 -12.30 11.34
C SER A 21 -15.85 -12.40 12.74
N THR A 22 -16.11 -11.27 13.36
CA THR A 22 -17.04 -11.22 14.47
C THR A 22 -18.38 -10.86 13.88
N SER A 23 -19.33 -11.77 14.03
CA SER A 23 -20.74 -11.57 13.80
C SER A 23 -21.20 -10.22 14.37
N ILE A 24 -21.15 -9.16 13.52
CA ILE A 24 -21.76 -7.87 13.83
C ILE A 24 -23.25 -8.02 13.58
N SER A 25 -23.89 -8.84 14.40
CA SER A 25 -25.36 -9.02 14.42
C SER A 25 -26.06 -8.10 15.41
N ALA A 26 -25.42 -7.05 15.94
CA ALA A 26 -25.97 -6.28 17.05
C ALA A 26 -25.81 -4.76 16.98
N PHE A 27 -25.57 -4.16 15.79
CA PHE A 27 -25.71 -2.69 15.69
C PHE A 27 -26.88 -2.37 14.76
N SER A 28 -27.93 -1.83 15.35
CA SER A 28 -29.14 -1.34 14.71
C SER A 28 -28.76 -0.45 13.52
N THR A 29 -29.04 -0.96 12.32
CA THR A 29 -29.09 -0.12 11.10
C THR A 29 -30.15 0.96 11.32
N SER A 30 -29.89 2.18 10.94
CA SER A 30 -30.83 3.32 11.06
C SER A 30 -32.17 3.04 10.36
N GLU A 31 -32.23 2.05 9.47
CA GLU A 31 -33.44 1.55 8.79
C GLU A 31 -33.43 0.01 8.74
N PRO A 32 -34.44 -0.67 9.30
CA PRO A 32 -34.51 -2.13 9.31
C PRO A 32 -34.41 -2.79 7.92
N GLY A 33 -34.90 -2.11 6.87
CA GLY A 33 -34.85 -2.58 5.49
C GLY A 33 -33.45 -2.66 4.89
N VAL A 34 -32.54 -1.75 5.27
CA VAL A 34 -31.16 -1.69 4.73
C VAL A 34 -30.36 -2.93 5.14
N GLY A 35 -30.49 -3.37 6.41
CA GLY A 35 -29.84 -4.60 6.87
C GLY A 35 -30.33 -5.85 6.13
N LEU A 36 -31.61 -5.92 5.82
CA LEU A 36 -32.18 -7.02 5.02
C LEU A 36 -31.66 -6.98 3.57
N LEU A 37 -31.55 -5.78 2.98
CA LEU A 37 -30.97 -5.61 1.64
C LEU A 37 -29.52 -6.10 1.58
N TYR A 38 -28.69 -5.72 2.56
CA TYR A 38 -27.30 -6.16 2.61
C TYR A 38 -27.18 -7.67 2.79
N LYS A 39 -28.09 -8.28 3.59
CA LYS A 39 -28.14 -9.72 3.75
C LYS A 39 -28.55 -10.41 2.45
N ALA A 40 -29.55 -9.90 1.73
CA ALA A 40 -29.95 -10.42 0.41
C ALA A 40 -28.78 -10.35 -0.60
N ILE A 41 -28.03 -9.27 -0.61
CA ILE A 41 -26.82 -9.12 -1.45
C ILE A 41 -25.75 -10.14 -1.05
N GLU A 42 -25.46 -10.29 0.25
CA GLU A 42 -24.47 -11.21 0.79
C GLU A 42 -24.75 -12.65 0.34
N ILE A 43 -25.99 -13.12 0.53
CA ILE A 43 -26.35 -14.51 0.21
C ILE A 43 -26.77 -14.73 -1.24
N GLY A 44 -26.97 -13.66 -2.01
CA GLY A 44 -27.27 -13.74 -3.45
C GLY A 44 -28.75 -13.81 -3.79
N GLU A 45 -29.64 -13.38 -2.90
CA GLU A 45 -31.10 -13.36 -3.13
C GLU A 45 -31.53 -12.15 -3.97
N MET A 46 -31.37 -12.26 -5.29
CA MET A 46 -31.64 -11.16 -6.23
C MET A 46 -33.09 -10.65 -6.17
N GLU A 47 -34.07 -11.53 -6.15
CA GLU A 47 -35.48 -11.12 -6.16
C GLU A 47 -35.84 -10.38 -4.84
N LYS A 48 -35.31 -10.84 -3.71
CA LYS A 48 -35.51 -10.15 -2.44
C LYS A 48 -34.85 -8.77 -2.42
N ALA A 49 -33.65 -8.66 -2.99
CA ALA A 49 -32.97 -7.36 -3.11
C ALA A 49 -33.75 -6.39 -4.02
N LYS A 50 -34.31 -6.87 -5.15
CA LYS A 50 -35.15 -6.05 -6.03
C LYS A 50 -36.39 -5.54 -5.31
N GLU A 51 -37.08 -6.41 -4.56
CA GLU A 51 -38.24 -6.03 -3.73
C GLU A 51 -37.90 -4.89 -2.76
N LEU A 52 -36.76 -5.02 -2.05
CA LEU A 52 -36.30 -4.02 -1.09
C LEU A 52 -35.87 -2.72 -1.75
N LEU A 53 -35.17 -2.79 -2.88
CA LEU A 53 -34.73 -1.62 -3.65
C LEU A 53 -35.89 -0.84 -4.32
N ALA A 54 -37.10 -1.39 -4.36
CA ALA A 54 -38.28 -0.64 -4.79
C ALA A 54 -38.65 0.52 -3.82
N SER A 55 -38.21 0.43 -2.56
CA SER A 55 -38.49 1.45 -1.51
C SER A 55 -37.24 2.01 -0.83
N ILE A 56 -36.08 1.40 -1.03
CA ILE A 56 -34.80 1.83 -0.46
C ILE A 56 -33.98 2.53 -1.54
N ASP A 57 -33.42 3.71 -1.23
CA ASP A 57 -32.51 4.40 -2.14
C ASP A 57 -31.28 3.50 -2.45
N VAL A 58 -30.99 3.35 -3.73
CA VAL A 58 -29.85 2.55 -4.24
C VAL A 58 -28.49 3.05 -3.68
N ASN A 59 -28.42 4.32 -3.28
CA ASN A 59 -27.24 4.98 -2.70
C ASN A 59 -27.29 5.12 -1.18
N THR A 60 -28.23 4.46 -0.52
CA THR A 60 -28.31 4.49 0.94
C THR A 60 -27.00 4.05 1.58
N GLN A 61 -26.63 4.68 2.67
CA GLN A 61 -25.44 4.33 3.44
C GLN A 61 -25.83 3.92 4.88
N ASP A 62 -25.22 2.85 5.37
CA ASP A 62 -25.33 2.53 6.79
C ASP A 62 -24.43 3.45 7.65
N PHE A 63 -24.38 3.21 8.96
CA PHE A 63 -23.60 4.02 9.90
C PHE A 63 -22.07 3.93 9.67
N LEU A 64 -21.58 2.93 8.94
CA LEU A 64 -20.19 2.80 8.51
C LEU A 64 -19.96 3.42 7.11
N GLY A 65 -21.00 3.93 6.47
CA GLY A 65 -20.94 4.49 5.14
C GLY A 65 -21.00 3.44 4.01
N TYR A 66 -21.27 2.18 4.31
CA TYR A 66 -21.40 1.16 3.27
C TYR A 66 -22.68 1.37 2.45
N THR A 67 -22.55 1.24 1.12
CA THR A 67 -23.67 1.28 0.18
C THR A 67 -24.04 -0.15 -0.28
N PRO A 68 -25.24 -0.36 -0.88
CA PRO A 68 -25.54 -1.61 -1.58
C PRO A 68 -24.47 -2.02 -2.60
N LEU A 69 -23.95 -1.04 -3.37
CA LEU A 69 -22.87 -1.27 -4.33
C LEU A 69 -21.56 -1.71 -3.65
N TYR A 70 -21.19 -1.06 -2.54
CA TYR A 70 -20.03 -1.47 -1.73
C TYR A 70 -20.14 -2.96 -1.33
N LYS A 71 -21.31 -3.35 -0.79
CA LYS A 71 -21.56 -4.75 -0.38
C LYS A 71 -21.56 -5.72 -1.57
N ALA A 72 -22.16 -5.34 -2.69
CA ALA A 72 -22.16 -6.17 -3.89
C ALA A 72 -20.74 -6.41 -4.44
N VAL A 73 -19.88 -5.40 -4.40
CA VAL A 73 -18.47 -5.53 -4.77
C VAL A 73 -17.72 -6.41 -3.76
N PHE A 74 -17.88 -6.14 -2.46
CA PHE A 74 -17.23 -6.90 -1.39
C PHE A 74 -17.51 -8.41 -1.48
N TYR A 75 -18.79 -8.78 -1.71
CA TYR A 75 -19.18 -10.19 -1.88
C TYR A 75 -19.00 -10.70 -3.32
N ASN A 76 -18.36 -9.91 -4.21
CA ASN A 76 -18.14 -10.26 -5.62
C ASN A 76 -19.43 -10.68 -6.36
N ARG A 77 -20.54 -9.99 -6.09
CA ARG A 77 -21.84 -10.25 -6.70
C ARG A 77 -22.00 -9.46 -8.00
N VAL A 78 -21.42 -9.96 -9.08
CA VAL A 78 -21.34 -9.25 -10.38
C VAL A 78 -22.73 -8.85 -10.91
N ASP A 79 -23.73 -9.73 -10.76
CA ASP A 79 -25.09 -9.45 -11.25
C ASP A 79 -25.76 -8.35 -10.43
N PHE A 80 -25.54 -8.33 -9.10
CA PHE A 80 -26.01 -7.22 -8.26
C PHE A 80 -25.32 -5.90 -8.64
N VAL A 81 -24.01 -5.91 -8.89
CA VAL A 81 -23.28 -4.73 -9.32
C VAL A 81 -23.88 -4.15 -10.60
N LYS A 82 -24.18 -5.00 -11.60
CA LYS A 82 -24.84 -4.56 -12.84
C LYS A 82 -26.21 -3.95 -12.57
N TYR A 83 -27.05 -4.65 -11.82
CA TYR A 83 -28.39 -4.20 -11.49
C TYR A 83 -28.40 -2.88 -10.71
N LEU A 84 -27.53 -2.75 -9.71
CA LEU A 84 -27.41 -1.52 -8.94
C LEU A 84 -27.00 -0.32 -9.83
N PHE A 85 -26.13 -0.54 -10.81
CA PHE A 85 -25.79 0.50 -11.79
C PHE A 85 -26.96 0.84 -12.73
N GLU A 86 -27.82 -0.11 -13.08
CA GLU A 86 -29.06 0.16 -13.83
C GLU A 86 -30.02 1.05 -13.04
N LEU A 87 -30.02 0.94 -11.70
CA LEU A 87 -30.80 1.78 -10.79
C LEU A 87 -30.11 3.13 -10.47
N GLY A 88 -28.92 3.41 -11.00
CA GLY A 88 -28.22 4.67 -10.78
C GLY A 88 -27.30 4.68 -9.54
N ALA A 89 -26.75 3.53 -9.13
CA ALA A 89 -25.78 3.49 -8.05
C ALA A 89 -24.55 4.36 -8.36
N ASN A 90 -24.13 5.15 -7.38
CA ASN A 90 -22.95 5.99 -7.47
C ASN A 90 -21.68 5.16 -7.16
N ALA A 91 -20.79 5.05 -8.13
CA ALA A 91 -19.54 4.30 -8.03
C ALA A 91 -18.51 4.90 -7.06
N ASN A 92 -18.74 6.14 -6.57
CA ASN A 92 -17.74 6.92 -5.81
C ASN A 92 -18.13 7.20 -4.35
N LEU A 93 -19.26 6.70 -3.88
CA LEU A 93 -19.59 6.80 -2.46
C LEU A 93 -18.64 5.92 -1.64
N SER A 94 -18.02 6.51 -0.64
CA SER A 94 -17.06 5.84 0.24
C SER A 94 -17.62 5.63 1.64
N ASP A 95 -17.02 4.68 2.33
CA ASP A 95 -17.26 4.45 3.76
C ASP A 95 -16.57 5.51 4.64
N VAL A 96 -16.67 5.36 5.96
CA VAL A 96 -16.06 6.27 6.94
C VAL A 96 -14.53 6.29 6.91
N GLU A 97 -13.91 5.30 6.29
CA GLU A 97 -12.46 5.21 6.07
C GLU A 97 -12.03 5.84 4.72
N GLY A 98 -12.99 6.30 3.92
CA GLY A 98 -12.75 6.80 2.57
C GLY A 98 -12.65 5.70 1.50
N LEU A 99 -12.98 4.44 1.85
CA LEU A 99 -12.91 3.32 0.93
C LEU A 99 -14.18 3.24 0.09
N GLY A 100 -14.10 3.58 -1.19
CA GLY A 100 -15.18 3.39 -2.15
C GLY A 100 -15.13 2.00 -2.81
N PRO A 101 -16.11 1.68 -3.67
CA PRO A 101 -16.20 0.37 -4.36
C PRO A 101 -14.91 -0.03 -5.09
N ILE A 102 -14.15 0.90 -5.66
CA ILE A 102 -12.90 0.62 -6.37
C ILE A 102 -11.78 0.17 -5.41
N HIS A 103 -11.74 0.74 -4.21
CA HIS A 103 -10.81 0.30 -3.16
C HIS A 103 -11.16 -1.12 -2.69
N VAL A 104 -12.46 -1.38 -2.49
CA VAL A 104 -12.94 -2.71 -2.11
C VAL A 104 -12.60 -3.76 -3.16
N ALA A 105 -12.87 -3.48 -4.45
CA ALA A 105 -12.51 -4.38 -5.54
C ALA A 105 -10.99 -4.67 -5.58
N THR A 106 -10.18 -3.69 -5.16
CA THR A 106 -8.72 -3.83 -5.08
C THR A 106 -8.33 -4.73 -3.90
N LEU A 107 -8.88 -4.46 -2.72
CA LEU A 107 -8.60 -5.20 -1.48
C LEU A 107 -9.03 -6.67 -1.59
N GLU A 108 -10.16 -6.92 -2.25
CA GLU A 108 -10.66 -8.28 -2.51
C GLU A 108 -9.99 -8.95 -3.73
N ASN A 109 -8.98 -8.27 -4.33
CA ASN A 109 -8.22 -8.76 -5.49
C ASN A 109 -9.13 -9.19 -6.65
N LEU A 110 -10.05 -8.32 -7.05
CA LEU A 110 -11.06 -8.54 -8.09
C LEU A 110 -10.72 -7.75 -9.38
N PRO A 111 -9.72 -8.17 -10.17
CA PRO A 111 -9.26 -7.39 -11.34
C PRO A 111 -10.36 -7.17 -12.38
N GLY A 112 -11.27 -8.13 -12.57
CA GLY A 112 -12.41 -7.97 -13.47
C GLY A 112 -13.42 -6.90 -13.02
N MET A 113 -13.57 -6.71 -11.71
CA MET A 113 -14.44 -5.68 -11.14
C MET A 113 -13.89 -4.28 -11.36
N ILE A 114 -12.56 -4.09 -11.37
CA ILE A 114 -11.91 -2.80 -11.64
C ILE A 114 -12.38 -2.22 -12.96
N LYS A 115 -12.39 -3.04 -14.03
CA LYS A 115 -12.89 -2.59 -15.34
C LYS A 115 -14.36 -2.20 -15.28
N THR A 116 -15.20 -3.03 -14.69
CA THR A 116 -16.65 -2.77 -14.58
C THR A 116 -16.93 -1.46 -13.84
N LEU A 117 -16.26 -1.22 -12.71
CA LEU A 117 -16.40 0.00 -11.93
C LEU A 117 -15.91 1.23 -12.71
N LYS A 118 -14.75 1.13 -13.39
CA LYS A 118 -14.21 2.20 -14.21
C LYS A 118 -15.15 2.59 -15.35
N ASP A 119 -15.70 1.60 -16.06
CA ASP A 119 -16.65 1.83 -17.16
C ASP A 119 -17.95 2.50 -16.67
N LYS A 120 -18.25 2.41 -15.38
CA LYS A 120 -19.41 3.03 -14.70
C LYS A 120 -19.05 4.31 -13.92
N GLY A 121 -17.88 4.90 -14.18
CA GLY A 121 -17.50 6.21 -13.68
C GLY A 121 -16.81 6.20 -12.30
N ALA A 122 -16.32 5.05 -11.84
CA ALA A 122 -15.48 5.03 -10.64
C ALA A 122 -14.18 5.83 -10.86
N ASP A 123 -13.84 6.66 -9.89
CA ASP A 123 -12.58 7.39 -9.87
C ASP A 123 -11.43 6.44 -9.54
N ILE A 124 -10.56 6.20 -10.51
CA ILE A 124 -9.42 5.32 -10.38
C ILE A 124 -8.33 5.89 -9.44
N GLU A 125 -8.38 7.20 -9.20
CA GLU A 125 -7.48 7.94 -8.30
C GLU A 125 -8.15 8.31 -6.97
N ALA A 126 -9.34 7.77 -6.68
CA ALA A 126 -9.99 7.98 -5.40
C ALA A 126 -9.03 7.68 -4.25
N LYS A 127 -9.05 8.53 -3.21
CA LYS A 127 -8.17 8.40 -2.05
C LYS A 127 -8.95 8.02 -0.81
N ASP A 128 -8.42 7.07 -0.06
CA ASP A 128 -8.89 6.80 1.30
C ASP A 128 -8.47 7.92 2.26
N LYS A 129 -8.84 7.81 3.52
CA LYS A 129 -8.50 8.81 4.56
C LYS A 129 -7.01 9.01 4.81
N TYR A 130 -6.15 8.11 4.31
CA TYR A 130 -4.70 8.21 4.39
C TYR A 130 -4.07 8.66 3.07
N GLY A 131 -4.90 9.00 2.08
CA GLY A 131 -4.47 9.40 0.76
C GLY A 131 -3.98 8.24 -0.12
N TYR A 132 -4.27 6.99 0.26
CA TYR A 132 -3.94 5.83 -0.58
C TYR A 132 -4.94 5.68 -1.70
N THR A 133 -4.43 5.57 -2.93
CA THR A 133 -5.22 5.21 -4.10
C THR A 133 -5.37 3.68 -4.20
N PRO A 134 -6.30 3.15 -5.01
CA PRO A 134 -6.39 1.71 -5.25
C PRO A 134 -5.04 1.08 -5.65
N LEU A 135 -4.21 1.80 -6.44
CA LEU A 135 -2.89 1.28 -6.84
C LEU A 135 -1.90 1.18 -5.67
N HIS A 136 -1.99 2.06 -4.67
CA HIS A 136 -1.21 1.89 -3.43
C HIS A 136 -1.61 0.62 -2.68
N LEU A 137 -2.92 0.36 -2.56
CA LEU A 137 -3.43 -0.83 -1.87
C LEU A 137 -3.05 -2.12 -2.61
N ALA A 138 -3.19 -2.13 -3.95
CA ALA A 138 -2.73 -3.26 -4.77
C ALA A 138 -1.23 -3.51 -4.62
N ALA A 139 -0.44 -2.43 -4.53
CA ALA A 139 1.01 -2.50 -4.35
C ALA A 139 1.40 -3.04 -2.98
N ASP A 140 0.70 -2.63 -1.94
CA ASP A 140 0.92 -3.11 -0.58
C ASP A 140 0.54 -4.59 -0.42
N GLN A 141 -0.59 -5.01 -0.98
CA GLN A 141 -0.99 -6.41 -0.96
C GLN A 141 -0.17 -7.32 -1.89
N GLY A 142 0.61 -6.75 -2.83
CA GLY A 142 1.29 -7.52 -3.85
C GLY A 142 0.37 -8.09 -4.93
N SER A 143 -0.82 -7.52 -5.09
CA SER A 143 -1.87 -7.97 -6.02
C SER A 143 -1.54 -7.59 -7.47
N LEU A 144 -0.64 -8.35 -8.12
CA LEU A 144 -0.09 -8.04 -9.44
C LEU A 144 -1.15 -7.86 -10.53
N ASN A 145 -2.14 -8.76 -10.59
CA ASN A 145 -3.18 -8.69 -11.63
C ASN A 145 -4.11 -7.50 -11.44
N THR A 146 -4.47 -7.19 -10.20
CA THR A 146 -5.27 -5.99 -9.87
C THR A 146 -4.49 -4.72 -10.17
N ALA A 147 -3.19 -4.65 -9.82
CA ALA A 147 -2.33 -3.53 -10.18
C ALA A 147 -2.23 -3.34 -11.70
N LYS A 148 -2.10 -4.42 -12.48
CA LYS A 148 -2.12 -4.35 -13.96
C LYS A 148 -3.43 -3.74 -14.48
N GLN A 149 -4.58 -4.16 -13.95
CA GLN A 149 -5.87 -3.62 -14.38
C GLN A 149 -6.03 -2.14 -13.98
N LEU A 150 -5.59 -1.76 -12.78
CA LEU A 150 -5.61 -0.35 -12.36
C LEU A 150 -4.74 0.53 -13.27
N ILE A 151 -3.52 0.10 -13.58
CA ILE A 151 -2.61 0.83 -14.49
C ILE A 151 -3.23 0.91 -15.90
N TYR A 152 -3.80 -0.18 -16.41
CA TYR A 152 -4.49 -0.20 -17.69
C TYR A 152 -5.71 0.74 -17.70
N ALA A 153 -6.42 0.86 -16.58
CA ALA A 153 -7.53 1.79 -16.40
C ALA A 153 -7.09 3.27 -16.22
N GLY A 154 -5.78 3.54 -16.25
CA GLY A 154 -5.22 4.89 -16.20
C GLY A 154 -4.75 5.34 -14.83
N ALA A 155 -4.56 4.43 -13.87
CA ALA A 155 -4.01 4.80 -12.56
C ALA A 155 -2.60 5.39 -12.68
N ASN A 156 -2.39 6.51 -11.98
CA ASN A 156 -1.09 7.18 -11.94
C ASN A 156 -0.13 6.43 -11.02
N VAL A 157 0.88 5.80 -11.58
CA VAL A 157 1.91 5.03 -10.86
C VAL A 157 2.76 5.88 -9.89
N ASN A 158 2.67 7.20 -9.98
CA ASN A 158 3.41 8.16 -9.14
C ASN A 158 2.51 8.90 -8.14
N SER A 159 1.26 8.49 -7.96
CA SER A 159 0.36 9.08 -6.97
C SER A 159 0.97 9.02 -5.58
N ARG A 160 0.72 10.04 -4.77
CA ARG A 160 1.30 10.18 -3.42
C ARG A 160 0.22 10.08 -2.36
N SER A 161 0.49 9.26 -1.36
CA SER A 161 -0.31 9.17 -0.14
C SER A 161 -0.09 10.39 0.77
N GLU A 162 -0.84 10.47 1.88
CA GLU A 162 -0.62 11.48 2.92
C GLU A 162 0.81 11.45 3.47
N TRP A 163 1.46 10.29 3.50
CA TRP A 163 2.84 10.12 3.93
C TRP A 163 3.86 10.40 2.82
N GLY A 164 3.41 10.82 1.65
CA GLY A 164 4.26 11.11 0.50
C GLY A 164 4.80 9.86 -0.21
N GLY A 165 4.49 8.67 0.28
CA GLY A 165 4.85 7.40 -0.36
C GLY A 165 4.09 7.21 -1.67
N THR A 166 4.68 6.44 -2.60
CA THR A 166 4.07 6.06 -3.87
C THR A 166 3.79 4.56 -3.89
N PRO A 167 3.03 4.03 -4.88
CA PRO A 167 2.87 2.58 -5.05
C PRO A 167 4.22 1.82 -5.11
N LEU A 168 5.28 2.45 -5.64
CA LEU A 168 6.62 1.85 -5.64
C LEU A 168 7.14 1.63 -4.20
N HIS A 169 6.98 2.59 -3.30
CA HIS A 169 7.38 2.41 -1.90
C HIS A 169 6.61 1.25 -1.23
N ALA A 170 5.30 1.18 -1.46
CA ALA A 170 4.45 0.09 -0.94
C ALA A 170 4.90 -1.28 -1.47
N SER A 171 5.18 -1.41 -2.78
CA SER A 171 5.65 -2.66 -3.38
C SER A 171 7.03 -3.10 -2.86
N VAL A 172 7.92 -2.15 -2.55
CA VAL A 172 9.23 -2.45 -1.92
C VAL A 172 9.05 -2.93 -0.49
N ALA A 173 8.17 -2.29 0.28
CA ALA A 173 7.84 -2.71 1.64
C ALA A 173 7.27 -4.14 1.69
N ASN A 174 6.44 -4.48 0.72
CA ASN A 174 5.83 -5.83 0.55
C ASN A 174 6.79 -6.86 -0.09
N LYS A 175 7.97 -6.43 -0.53
CA LYS A 175 9.00 -7.29 -1.16
C LYS A 175 8.56 -7.95 -2.48
N ASN A 176 7.64 -7.36 -3.22
CA ASN A 176 7.11 -7.91 -4.46
C ASN A 176 7.88 -7.39 -5.69
N ILE A 177 8.88 -8.15 -6.15
CA ILE A 177 9.75 -7.76 -7.27
C ILE A 177 8.99 -7.61 -8.59
N ASP A 178 7.99 -8.45 -8.85
CA ASP A 178 7.24 -8.40 -10.11
C ASP A 178 6.37 -7.14 -10.19
N LEU A 179 5.79 -6.73 -9.06
CA LEU A 179 5.05 -5.49 -8.97
C LEU A 179 5.97 -4.26 -9.10
N ILE A 180 7.16 -4.31 -8.49
CA ILE A 180 8.18 -3.26 -8.67
C ILE A 180 8.55 -3.14 -10.15
N ARG A 181 8.78 -4.27 -10.85
CA ARG A 181 9.04 -4.29 -12.30
C ARG A 181 7.90 -3.66 -13.09
N LEU A 182 6.67 -4.06 -12.79
CA LEU A 182 5.47 -3.51 -13.42
C LEU A 182 5.39 -1.99 -13.27
N LEU A 183 5.55 -1.47 -12.05
CA LEU A 183 5.48 -0.04 -11.77
C LEU A 183 6.59 0.74 -12.51
N ILE A 184 7.83 0.24 -12.48
CA ILE A 184 8.96 0.89 -13.15
C ILE A 184 8.77 0.90 -14.67
N THR A 185 8.31 -0.21 -15.26
CA THR A 185 8.01 -0.29 -16.70
C THR A 185 6.92 0.70 -17.11
N ASN A 186 6.00 1.05 -16.21
CA ASN A 186 4.94 2.03 -16.44
C ASN A 186 5.30 3.44 -15.95
N GLY A 187 6.58 3.74 -15.74
CA GLY A 187 7.05 5.10 -15.49
C GLY A 187 7.09 5.52 -14.02
N ALA A 188 7.16 4.57 -13.07
CA ALA A 188 7.38 4.92 -11.67
C ALA A 188 8.74 5.59 -11.48
N LYS A 189 8.73 6.75 -10.84
CA LYS A 189 9.92 7.56 -10.55
C LYS A 189 10.66 6.98 -9.34
N LEU A 190 11.92 6.58 -9.53
CA LEU A 190 12.71 5.86 -8.52
C LEU A 190 13.19 6.74 -7.36
N GLY A 191 13.39 8.04 -7.61
CA GLY A 191 13.93 9.01 -6.64
C GLY A 191 12.86 9.78 -5.86
N VAL A 192 11.59 9.39 -5.92
CA VAL A 192 10.56 10.06 -5.13
C VAL A 192 10.84 9.86 -3.64
N LYS A 193 10.81 10.97 -2.89
CA LYS A 193 10.99 10.96 -1.43
C LYS A 193 9.64 10.94 -0.72
N ASP A 194 9.47 10.08 0.29
CA ASP A 194 8.36 10.15 1.23
C ASP A 194 8.49 11.36 2.18
N ARG A 195 7.59 11.54 3.15
CA ARG A 195 7.65 12.66 4.11
C ARG A 195 8.91 12.65 4.99
N LEU A 196 9.56 11.49 5.17
CA LEU A 196 10.82 11.36 5.89
C LEU A 196 12.04 11.55 4.96
N GLY A 197 11.83 11.89 3.68
CA GLY A 197 12.89 12.02 2.68
C GLY A 197 13.41 10.68 2.17
N ARG A 198 12.81 9.55 2.55
CA ARG A 198 13.25 8.21 2.16
C ARG A 198 12.78 7.88 0.76
N THR A 199 13.64 7.28 -0.02
CA THR A 199 13.36 6.74 -1.35
C THR A 199 13.22 5.22 -1.31
N SER A 200 12.87 4.60 -2.43
CA SER A 200 12.72 3.15 -2.55
C SER A 200 13.94 2.36 -2.04
N ILE A 201 15.18 2.88 -2.20
CA ILE A 201 16.39 2.18 -1.72
C ILE A 201 16.51 2.18 -0.20
N HIS A 202 16.04 3.23 0.48
CA HIS A 202 15.99 3.26 1.96
C HIS A 202 15.00 2.23 2.49
N TRP A 203 13.83 2.10 1.83
CA TRP A 203 12.83 1.08 2.19
C TRP A 203 13.36 -0.35 1.94
N ALA A 204 14.06 -0.58 0.82
CA ALA A 204 14.71 -1.87 0.56
C ALA A 204 15.76 -2.20 1.63
N ALA A 205 16.51 -1.18 2.09
CA ALA A 205 17.51 -1.31 3.14
C ALA A 205 16.89 -1.61 4.51
N GLU A 206 15.82 -0.90 4.90
CA GLU A 206 15.06 -1.17 6.12
C GLU A 206 14.51 -2.60 6.15
N LYS A 207 13.99 -3.09 5.02
CA LYS A 207 13.39 -4.44 4.91
C LYS A 207 14.42 -5.56 4.67
N GLY A 208 15.70 -5.22 4.51
CA GLY A 208 16.78 -6.19 4.30
C GLY A 208 16.69 -6.96 2.98
N ASN A 209 16.01 -6.41 1.98
CA ASN A 209 15.79 -7.12 0.73
C ASN A 209 16.91 -6.86 -0.28
N LEU A 210 17.92 -7.75 -0.27
CA LEU A 210 19.06 -7.67 -1.17
C LEU A 210 18.65 -7.67 -2.66
N ALA A 211 17.74 -8.56 -3.06
CA ALA A 211 17.35 -8.69 -4.47
C ALA A 211 16.64 -7.41 -4.99
N ILE A 212 15.82 -6.75 -4.15
CA ILE A 212 15.20 -5.48 -4.52
C ILE A 212 16.23 -4.36 -4.57
N ALA A 213 17.13 -4.28 -3.59
CA ALA A 213 18.20 -3.28 -3.56
C ALA A 213 19.08 -3.40 -4.81
N GLU A 214 19.52 -4.60 -5.15
CA GLU A 214 20.26 -4.90 -6.37
C GLU A 214 19.51 -4.44 -7.63
N PHE A 215 18.23 -4.79 -7.73
CA PHE A 215 17.40 -4.40 -8.86
C PHE A 215 17.24 -2.87 -8.97
N LEU A 216 17.05 -2.18 -7.86
CA LEU A 216 16.93 -0.71 -7.83
C LEU A 216 18.22 -0.02 -8.26
N LEU A 217 19.40 -0.49 -7.79
CA LEU A 217 20.69 0.03 -8.22
C LEU A 217 20.93 -0.23 -9.72
N LEU A 218 20.58 -1.42 -10.22
CA LEU A 218 20.64 -1.75 -11.65
C LEU A 218 19.76 -0.80 -12.49
N LYS A 219 18.67 -0.29 -11.92
CA LYS A 219 17.79 0.72 -12.56
C LYS A 219 18.27 2.15 -12.41
N GLY A 220 19.45 2.37 -11.81
CA GLY A 220 20.09 3.68 -11.70
C GLY A 220 19.70 4.49 -10.46
N VAL A 221 19.14 3.85 -9.42
CA VAL A 221 18.94 4.54 -8.14
C VAL A 221 20.32 4.86 -7.54
N ALA A 222 20.55 6.13 -7.15
CA ALA A 222 21.81 6.50 -6.51
C ALA A 222 21.90 5.91 -5.09
N ILE A 223 23.03 5.24 -4.79
CA ILE A 223 23.22 4.47 -3.54
C ILE A 223 23.37 5.38 -2.31
N ASN A 224 23.91 6.60 -2.49
CA ASN A 224 24.21 7.54 -1.42
C ASN A 224 23.14 8.63 -1.24
N LEU A 225 21.91 8.39 -1.73
CA LEU A 225 20.80 9.30 -1.46
C LEU A 225 20.60 9.42 0.05
N LYS A 226 20.36 10.66 0.50
CA LYS A 226 20.10 10.97 1.90
C LYS A 226 18.61 11.25 2.13
N ASP A 227 18.09 10.75 3.21
CA ASP A 227 16.77 11.11 3.73
C ASP A 227 16.80 12.47 4.44
N ASN A 228 15.71 12.86 5.13
CA ASN A 228 15.66 14.16 5.85
C ASN A 228 16.56 14.23 7.08
N ASP A 229 16.92 13.06 7.65
CA ASP A 229 17.87 12.97 8.76
C ASP A 229 19.33 12.85 8.25
N GLY A 230 19.55 12.97 6.93
CA GLY A 230 20.87 12.80 6.30
C GLY A 230 21.33 11.34 6.26
N GLU A 231 20.49 10.37 6.65
CA GLU A 231 20.80 8.95 6.65
C GLU A 231 20.72 8.38 5.22
N THR A 232 21.62 7.46 4.87
CA THR A 232 21.65 6.74 3.60
C THR A 232 21.07 5.33 3.76
N ALA A 233 20.87 4.62 2.66
CA ALA A 233 20.46 3.21 2.69
C ALA A 233 21.41 2.33 3.52
N LEU A 234 22.72 2.64 3.55
CA LEU A 234 23.68 1.91 4.40
C LEU A 234 23.45 2.16 5.90
N HIS A 235 23.00 3.37 6.29
CA HIS A 235 22.60 3.64 7.68
C HIS A 235 21.42 2.73 8.08
N GLU A 236 20.40 2.63 7.24
CA GLU A 236 19.24 1.76 7.52
C GLU A 236 19.64 0.28 7.56
N ALA A 237 20.44 -0.20 6.61
CA ALA A 237 20.91 -1.59 6.61
C ALA A 237 21.75 -1.91 7.87
N ALA A 238 22.60 -0.98 8.29
CA ALA A 238 23.44 -1.11 9.47
C ALA A 238 22.62 -1.11 10.76
N LYS A 239 21.61 -0.25 10.85
CA LYS A 239 20.68 -0.14 11.98
C LYS A 239 19.85 -1.41 12.18
N TRP A 240 19.35 -1.99 11.08
CA TRP A 240 18.48 -3.18 11.12
C TRP A 240 19.23 -4.51 11.09
N GLY A 241 20.58 -4.51 11.06
CA GLY A 241 21.40 -5.72 11.14
C GLY A 241 21.49 -6.52 9.84
N HIS A 242 21.29 -5.90 8.70
CA HIS A 242 21.27 -6.58 7.41
C HIS A 242 22.69 -6.73 6.83
N LEU A 243 23.48 -7.65 7.39
CA LEU A 243 24.91 -7.83 7.06
C LEU A 243 25.16 -8.00 5.55
N LYS A 244 24.48 -8.96 4.89
CA LYS A 244 24.66 -9.20 3.45
C LYS A 244 24.33 -7.98 2.60
N LEU A 245 23.31 -7.24 2.98
CA LEU A 245 22.91 -6.02 2.28
C LEU A 245 23.89 -4.88 2.52
N SER A 246 24.39 -4.73 3.77
CA SER A 246 25.45 -3.76 4.09
C SER A 246 26.71 -4.03 3.28
N GLN A 247 27.15 -5.29 3.21
CA GLN A 247 28.29 -5.70 2.40
C GLN A 247 28.07 -5.39 0.90
N PHE A 248 26.87 -5.70 0.40
CA PHE A 248 26.49 -5.39 -1.00
C PHE A 248 26.56 -3.88 -1.26
N PHE A 249 26.00 -3.05 -0.39
CA PHE A 249 26.06 -1.59 -0.55
C PHE A 249 27.50 -1.08 -0.55
N ILE A 250 28.34 -1.54 0.37
CA ILE A 250 29.74 -1.11 0.44
C ILE A 250 30.50 -1.48 -0.85
N THR A 251 30.32 -2.70 -1.34
CA THR A 251 30.98 -3.14 -2.59
C THR A 251 30.49 -2.41 -3.85
N HIS A 252 29.32 -1.74 -3.75
CA HIS A 252 28.73 -0.93 -4.82
C HIS A 252 28.87 0.58 -4.59
N GLY A 253 29.81 0.99 -3.71
CA GLY A 253 30.20 2.39 -3.56
C GLY A 253 29.35 3.19 -2.56
N ALA A 254 28.71 2.52 -1.61
CA ALA A 254 28.11 3.22 -0.48
C ALA A 254 29.19 3.88 0.39
N ASP A 255 28.97 5.14 0.70
CA ASP A 255 29.87 5.92 1.56
C ASP A 255 29.75 5.47 3.02
N ILE A 256 30.76 4.73 3.52
CA ILE A 256 30.82 4.25 4.89
C ILE A 256 31.05 5.36 5.93
N SER A 257 31.51 6.52 5.47
CA SER A 257 31.80 7.71 6.29
C SER A 257 30.67 8.75 6.27
N ALA A 258 29.64 8.53 5.44
CA ALA A 258 28.49 9.42 5.41
C ALA A 258 27.90 9.59 6.81
N VAL A 259 27.57 10.83 7.16
CA VAL A 259 26.98 11.14 8.47
C VAL A 259 25.56 11.69 8.30
N GLY A 260 24.70 11.31 9.23
CA GLY A 260 23.39 11.88 9.42
C GLY A 260 23.46 13.29 10.04
N SER A 261 22.32 13.92 10.21
CA SER A 261 22.19 15.26 10.83
C SER A 261 22.64 15.30 12.29
N ASP A 262 22.65 14.16 12.97
CA ASP A 262 23.14 13.98 14.34
C ASP A 262 24.63 13.60 14.41
N GLY A 263 25.36 13.64 13.28
CA GLY A 263 26.78 13.31 13.17
C GLY A 263 27.09 11.81 13.23
N ARG A 264 26.09 10.94 13.23
CA ARG A 264 26.30 9.48 13.28
C ARG A 264 26.50 8.90 11.88
N ALA A 265 27.56 8.11 11.70
CA ALA A 265 27.81 7.28 10.53
C ALA A 265 27.11 5.90 10.69
N PRO A 266 27.02 5.07 9.63
CA PRO A 266 26.41 3.73 9.70
C PRO A 266 26.94 2.85 10.83
N ILE A 267 28.25 2.93 11.11
CA ILE A 267 28.88 2.17 12.21
C ILE A 267 28.30 2.52 13.57
N HIS A 268 27.99 3.78 13.84
CA HIS A 268 27.40 4.21 15.11
C HIS A 268 25.99 3.64 15.29
N LEU A 269 25.20 3.52 14.21
CA LEU A 269 23.89 2.89 14.24
C LEU A 269 24.02 1.37 14.47
N ALA A 270 24.98 0.72 13.82
CA ALA A 270 25.27 -0.70 14.06
C ALA A 270 25.64 -0.96 15.53
N ILE A 271 26.50 -0.13 16.14
CA ILE A 271 26.87 -0.22 17.56
C ILE A 271 25.64 -0.03 18.45
N ALA A 272 24.86 1.02 18.20
CA ALA A 272 23.68 1.35 19.02
C ALA A 272 22.59 0.26 19.00
N HIS A 273 22.57 -0.59 17.96
CA HIS A 273 21.61 -1.69 17.82
C HIS A 273 22.23 -3.08 18.03
N GLY A 274 23.51 -3.16 18.44
CA GLY A 274 24.19 -4.43 18.75
C GLY A 274 24.54 -5.29 17.54
N ASN A 275 24.62 -4.72 16.36
CA ASN A 275 24.88 -5.44 15.09
C ASN A 275 26.40 -5.65 14.89
N ILE A 276 27.00 -6.50 15.74
CA ILE A 276 28.46 -6.67 15.85
C ILE A 276 29.12 -7.06 14.52
N ASP A 277 28.50 -7.93 13.72
CA ASP A 277 29.07 -8.35 12.43
C ASP A 277 29.20 -7.16 11.45
N ILE A 278 28.23 -6.24 11.46
CA ILE A 278 28.29 -5.01 10.65
C ILE A 278 29.34 -4.05 11.21
N VAL A 279 29.46 -3.94 12.52
CA VAL A 279 30.54 -3.14 13.14
C VAL A 279 31.91 -3.63 12.70
N ASN A 280 32.13 -4.96 12.72
CA ASN A 280 33.40 -5.55 12.27
C ASN A 280 33.62 -5.33 10.78
N LEU A 281 32.57 -5.52 9.94
CA LEU A 281 32.63 -5.22 8.52
C LEU A 281 33.09 -3.78 8.25
N LEU A 282 32.41 -2.80 8.87
CA LEU A 282 32.70 -1.39 8.65
C LEU A 282 34.07 -0.97 9.17
N LYS A 283 34.53 -1.51 10.30
CA LYS A 283 35.90 -1.29 10.82
C LYS A 283 36.97 -1.82 9.85
N ASN A 284 36.79 -3.04 9.36
CA ASN A 284 37.74 -3.62 8.41
C ASN A 284 37.82 -2.78 7.13
N MET A 285 36.68 -2.36 6.58
CA MET A 285 36.65 -1.52 5.39
C MET A 285 37.32 -0.15 5.62
N ALA A 286 37.14 0.48 6.77
CA ALA A 286 37.78 1.75 7.09
C ALA A 286 39.33 1.66 7.13
N GLN A 287 39.89 0.48 7.46
CA GLN A 287 41.33 0.24 7.44
C GLN A 287 41.92 0.12 6.02
N PHE A 288 41.10 -0.23 5.03
CA PHE A 288 41.55 -0.35 3.63
C PHE A 288 41.50 1.00 2.89
N TYR A 289 40.80 2.00 3.38
CA TYR A 289 40.65 3.32 2.74
C TYR A 289 41.54 4.40 3.40
N ASN A 290 42.28 4.08 4.48
CA ASN A 290 43.33 4.90 5.11
C ASN A 290 44.71 4.39 4.69
#